data_516995a1826ef908d28aa34080ed2ed5
#
_entry.id   516995a1826ef908d28aa34080ed2ed5
#
_cell.length_a   1.000
_cell.length_b   1.000
_cell.length_c   1.000
_cell.angle_alpha   90.00
_cell.angle_beta   90.00
_cell.angle_gamma   90.00
#
_symmetry.space_group_name_H-M   'P 1'
#
loop_
_entity.id
_entity.type
_entity.pdbx_description
1 polymer ?
#
loop_
_entity_poly.entity_id
_entity_poly.type
_entity_poly.pdbx_seq_one_letter_code
_entity_poly.pdbx_strand_id
1 'polypeptide(L)'
;ALDHGGDSDTAKTDMASEAAMLEALSSAKDHQDNICLGNEAAQFIAPATSASFAQIYAKEADATIVGGATDVGLWVTKQHRKLGTFIWTGRVAGFDQIETEGDFMRIRPAVTHQQFLYHIADDLPECAELLRRFGALQVRSSGTVCGNIANASPIGDLPPVLMALASKVCLLY
;
A
#
# COMPACT_ATOMS: atom_id res chain seq x y z
N ALA A 1 25.67 -25.73 -37.44
CA ALA A 1 24.50 -24.85 -37.51
C ALA A 1 23.38 -25.52 -36.70
N LEU A 2 23.12 -25.00 -35.50
CA LEU A 2 21.96 -25.44 -34.70
C LEU A 2 20.80 -24.53 -35.09
N ASP A 3 19.83 -25.13 -35.77
CA ASP A 3 18.59 -24.47 -36.15
C ASP A 3 17.72 -24.29 -34.88
N HIS A 4 17.63 -23.08 -34.37
CA HIS A 4 16.69 -22.70 -33.33
C HIS A 4 15.38 -22.26 -34.00
N GLY A 5 14.67 -23.19 -34.60
CA GLY A 5 13.27 -23.03 -34.95
C GLY A 5 12.43 -22.92 -33.68
N GLY A 6 12.39 -21.72 -33.08
CA GLY A 6 11.49 -21.41 -31.98
C GLY A 6 10.04 -21.46 -32.45
N ASP A 7 9.31 -22.40 -31.90
CA ASP A 7 7.93 -22.71 -32.19
C ASP A 7 7.01 -21.50 -31.97
N SER A 8 6.56 -20.88 -33.07
CA SER A 8 5.67 -19.70 -33.03
C SER A 8 4.31 -19.99 -32.40
N ASP A 9 3.95 -21.26 -32.24
CA ASP A 9 2.68 -21.69 -31.64
C ASP A 9 2.75 -21.71 -30.10
N THR A 10 3.91 -22.08 -29.52
CA THR A 10 4.11 -22.00 -28.06
C THR A 10 4.04 -20.57 -27.58
N ALA A 11 4.65 -19.61 -28.27
CA ALA A 11 4.61 -18.20 -27.91
C ALA A 11 3.18 -17.60 -27.97
N LYS A 12 2.38 -18.01 -28.95
CA LYS A 12 0.97 -17.59 -29.05
C LYS A 12 0.09 -18.21 -27.96
N THR A 13 0.35 -19.45 -27.57
CA THR A 13 -0.38 -20.12 -26.49
C THR A 13 -0.05 -19.48 -25.15
N ASP A 14 1.21 -19.10 -24.92
CA ASP A 14 1.63 -18.41 -23.70
C ASP A 14 1.00 -17.01 -23.58
N MET A 15 0.94 -16.23 -24.67
CA MET A 15 0.30 -14.90 -24.68
C MET A 15 -1.22 -14.99 -24.45
N ALA A 16 -1.90 -15.98 -25.01
CA ALA A 16 -3.33 -16.19 -24.79
C ALA A 16 -3.61 -16.60 -23.33
N SER A 17 -2.75 -17.42 -22.73
CA SER A 17 -2.81 -17.81 -21.33
C SER A 17 -2.55 -16.63 -20.38
N GLU A 18 -1.59 -15.76 -20.73
CA GLU A 18 -1.30 -14.54 -19.97
C GLU A 18 -2.47 -13.54 -20.01
N ALA A 19 -3.06 -13.32 -21.18
CA ALA A 19 -4.23 -12.45 -21.33
C ALA A 19 -5.43 -12.96 -20.53
N ALA A 20 -5.71 -14.27 -20.55
CA ALA A 20 -6.78 -14.88 -19.77
C ALA A 20 -6.51 -14.77 -18.26
N MET A 21 -5.25 -14.91 -17.83
CA MET A 21 -4.85 -14.72 -16.43
C MET A 21 -5.02 -13.26 -15.99
N LEU A 22 -4.61 -12.30 -16.82
CA LEU A 22 -4.78 -10.86 -16.53
C LEU A 22 -6.25 -10.47 -16.44
N GLU A 23 -7.11 -11.02 -17.30
CA GLU A 23 -8.55 -10.82 -17.27
C GLU A 23 -9.17 -11.42 -15.99
N ALA A 24 -8.78 -12.64 -15.62
CA ALA A 24 -9.21 -13.28 -14.38
C ALA A 24 -8.74 -12.50 -13.13
N LEU A 25 -7.51 -11.98 -13.12
CA LEU A 25 -6.97 -11.15 -12.04
C LEU A 25 -7.67 -9.79 -11.96
N SER A 26 -7.99 -9.16 -13.11
CA SER A 26 -8.72 -7.88 -13.09
C SER A 26 -10.17 -8.08 -12.64
N SER A 27 -10.86 -9.14 -13.08
CA SER A 27 -12.21 -9.46 -12.59
C SER A 27 -12.24 -9.78 -11.09
N ALA A 28 -11.19 -10.42 -10.56
CA ALA A 28 -11.05 -10.67 -9.13
C ALA A 28 -10.83 -9.37 -8.31
N LYS A 29 -10.31 -8.32 -8.95
CA LYS A 29 -10.12 -6.99 -8.32
C LYS A 29 -11.44 -6.21 -8.15
N ASP A 30 -12.42 -6.49 -8.98
CA ASP A 30 -13.70 -5.76 -9.02
C ASP A 30 -14.71 -6.18 -7.93
N HIS A 31 -14.33 -7.07 -7.01
CA HIS A 31 -15.18 -7.37 -5.87
C HIS A 31 -15.30 -6.17 -4.94
N GLN A 32 -16.46 -5.52 -4.98
CA GLN A 32 -16.81 -4.37 -4.11
C GLN A 32 -17.12 -4.78 -2.68
N ASP A 33 -17.07 -6.07 -2.37
CA ASP A 33 -17.36 -6.60 -1.05
C ASP A 33 -16.15 -6.49 -0.11
N ASN A 34 -16.41 -6.20 1.15
CA ASN A 34 -15.39 -6.27 2.18
C ASN A 34 -14.91 -7.72 2.35
N ILE A 35 -13.62 -7.91 2.52
CA ILE A 35 -13.06 -9.22 2.88
C ILE A 35 -12.95 -9.28 4.41
N CYS A 36 -13.51 -10.34 5.01
CA CYS A 36 -13.38 -10.63 6.43
C CYS A 36 -12.89 -12.06 6.59
N LEU A 37 -11.73 -12.24 7.23
CA LEU A 37 -11.09 -13.53 7.47
C LEU A 37 -10.74 -13.65 8.96
N GLY A 38 -10.84 -14.85 9.51
CA GLY A 38 -10.43 -15.11 10.88
C GLY A 38 -11.59 -15.63 11.76
N ASN A 39 -11.45 -15.41 13.08
CA ASN A 39 -12.42 -15.84 14.09
C ASN A 39 -12.52 -14.78 15.19
N GLU A 40 -13.27 -15.09 16.28
CA GLU A 40 -13.45 -14.15 17.41
C GLU A 40 -12.14 -13.69 18.08
N ALA A 41 -11.08 -14.48 18.02
CA ALA A 41 -9.81 -14.17 18.67
C ALA A 41 -8.90 -13.28 17.81
N ALA A 42 -9.00 -13.37 16.47
CA ALA A 42 -8.20 -12.57 15.54
C ALA A 42 -8.92 -12.47 14.19
N GLN A 43 -9.09 -11.26 13.70
CA GLN A 43 -9.75 -10.96 12.43
C GLN A 43 -8.86 -10.11 11.52
N PHE A 44 -8.93 -10.39 10.23
CA PHE A 44 -8.40 -9.56 9.17
C PHE A 44 -9.57 -9.02 8.34
N ILE A 45 -9.68 -7.71 8.27
CA ILE A 45 -10.75 -7.04 7.54
C ILE A 45 -10.11 -6.14 6.47
N ALA A 46 -10.52 -6.32 5.21
CA ALA A 46 -10.10 -5.47 4.10
C ALA A 46 -11.33 -4.77 3.51
N PRO A 47 -11.64 -3.54 3.93
CA PRO A 47 -12.74 -2.76 3.42
C PRO A 47 -12.54 -2.41 1.94
N ALA A 48 -13.63 -2.41 1.16
CA ALA A 48 -13.58 -2.04 -0.25
C ALA A 48 -13.71 -0.52 -0.48
N THR A 49 -14.39 0.20 0.42
CA THR A 49 -14.68 1.64 0.28
C THR A 49 -14.32 2.41 1.54
N SER A 50 -14.12 3.72 1.41
CA SER A 50 -13.90 4.62 2.56
C SER A 50 -15.08 4.62 3.53
N ALA A 51 -16.31 4.51 3.03
CA ALA A 51 -17.52 4.44 3.86
C ALA A 51 -17.54 3.15 4.69
N SER A 52 -17.25 2.00 4.07
CA SER A 52 -17.16 0.73 4.80
C SER A 52 -16.00 0.72 5.79
N PHE A 53 -14.85 1.30 5.43
CA PHE A 53 -13.71 1.48 6.34
C PHE A 53 -14.13 2.26 7.60
N ALA A 54 -14.78 3.41 7.45
CA ALA A 54 -15.21 4.24 8.57
C ALA A 54 -16.24 3.51 9.47
N GLN A 55 -17.21 2.81 8.86
CA GLN A 55 -18.20 2.04 9.61
C GLN A 55 -17.59 0.89 10.42
N ILE A 56 -16.62 0.18 9.82
CA ILE A 56 -15.92 -0.93 10.47
C ILE A 56 -15.06 -0.38 11.61
N TYR A 57 -14.28 0.67 11.36
CA TYR A 57 -13.43 1.27 12.38
C TYR A 57 -14.21 1.83 13.57
N ALA A 58 -15.38 2.42 13.33
CA ALA A 58 -16.25 2.89 14.40
C ALA A 58 -16.79 1.77 15.31
N LYS A 59 -16.89 0.54 14.78
CA LYS A 59 -17.32 -0.64 15.56
C LYS A 59 -16.16 -1.35 16.23
N GLU A 60 -15.00 -1.35 15.61
CA GLU A 60 -13.78 -2.05 16.01
C GLU A 60 -12.73 -1.05 16.48
N ALA A 61 -13.07 -0.25 17.49
CA ALA A 61 -12.22 0.87 17.96
C ALA A 61 -10.81 0.43 18.42
N ASP A 62 -10.65 -0.82 18.87
CA ASP A 62 -9.37 -1.41 19.29
C ASP A 62 -8.61 -2.07 18.11
N ALA A 63 -9.16 -2.03 16.90
CA ALA A 63 -8.52 -2.64 15.75
C ALA A 63 -7.21 -1.92 15.37
N THR A 64 -6.22 -2.70 14.97
CA THR A 64 -4.99 -2.17 14.40
C THR A 64 -5.18 -1.84 12.93
N ILE A 65 -5.07 -0.56 12.57
CA ILE A 65 -5.08 -0.14 11.17
C ILE A 65 -3.72 -0.49 10.55
N VAL A 66 -3.75 -1.17 9.40
CA VAL A 66 -2.57 -1.65 8.71
C VAL A 66 -2.52 -1.08 7.30
N GLY A 67 -1.45 -0.35 6.97
CA GLY A 67 -1.11 0.01 5.60
C GLY A 67 -0.25 -1.08 4.95
N GLY A 68 1.06 -0.84 4.85
CA GLY A 68 2.02 -1.79 4.25
C GLY A 68 2.56 -2.87 5.17
N ALA A 69 2.17 -2.89 6.44
CA ALA A 69 2.58 -3.86 7.47
C ALA A 69 4.09 -3.95 7.76
N THR A 70 4.93 -3.06 7.25
CA THR A 70 6.38 -3.12 7.41
C THR A 70 6.85 -2.98 8.87
N ASP A 71 6.11 -2.22 9.69
CA ASP A 71 6.35 -2.11 11.13
C ASP A 71 5.48 -3.08 11.94
N VAL A 72 4.17 -3.14 11.65
CA VAL A 72 3.22 -4.02 12.35
C VAL A 72 3.63 -5.49 12.22
N GLY A 73 4.19 -5.89 11.07
CA GLY A 73 4.74 -7.22 10.87
C GLY A 73 5.86 -7.56 11.87
N LEU A 74 6.67 -6.57 12.27
CA LEU A 74 7.72 -6.76 13.29
C LEU A 74 7.14 -6.92 14.71
N TRP A 75 6.01 -6.30 15.01
CA TRP A 75 5.34 -6.51 16.28
C TRP A 75 4.95 -7.99 16.48
N VAL A 76 4.54 -8.66 15.39
CA VAL A 76 4.21 -10.08 15.42
C VAL A 76 5.47 -10.94 15.38
N THR A 77 6.36 -10.72 14.42
CA THR A 77 7.48 -11.63 14.15
C THR A 77 8.66 -11.47 15.10
N LYS A 78 8.86 -10.27 15.67
CA LYS A 78 9.99 -9.97 16.58
C LYS A 78 9.56 -9.76 18.02
N GLN A 79 8.40 -9.14 18.24
CA GLN A 79 7.92 -8.84 19.58
C GLN A 79 6.91 -9.88 20.10
N HIS A 80 6.50 -10.84 19.25
CA HIS A 80 5.52 -11.89 19.55
C HIS A 80 4.19 -11.34 20.11
N ARG A 81 3.81 -10.10 19.69
CA ARG A 81 2.55 -9.50 20.09
C ARG A 81 1.38 -10.26 19.49
N LYS A 82 0.37 -10.51 20.31
CA LYS A 82 -0.93 -10.97 19.83
C LYS A 82 -1.75 -9.75 19.49
N LEU A 83 -2.07 -9.60 18.22
CA LEU A 83 -2.91 -8.53 17.71
C LEU A 83 -4.28 -9.15 17.39
N GLY A 84 -5.35 -8.50 17.85
CA GLY A 84 -6.72 -8.97 17.63
C GLY A 84 -7.20 -8.70 16.20
N THR A 85 -8.02 -7.68 16.05
CA THR A 85 -8.56 -7.28 14.73
C THR A 85 -7.59 -6.37 13.98
N PHE A 86 -7.39 -6.66 12.68
CA PHE A 86 -6.66 -5.81 11.74
C PHE A 86 -7.62 -5.24 10.70
N ILE A 87 -7.46 -3.97 10.38
CA ILE A 87 -8.15 -3.34 9.26
C ILE A 87 -7.11 -2.89 8.23
N TRP A 88 -7.10 -3.53 7.06
CA TRP A 88 -6.14 -3.25 6.01
C TRP A 88 -6.63 -2.18 5.04
N THR A 89 -5.86 -1.11 4.89
CA THR A 89 -6.22 0.05 4.05
C THR A 89 -5.94 -0.15 2.56
N GLY A 90 -5.10 -1.13 2.19
CA GLY A 90 -4.59 -1.27 0.82
C GLY A 90 -5.63 -1.67 -0.22
N ARG A 91 -6.86 -2.03 0.19
CA ARG A 91 -7.96 -2.35 -0.71
C ARG A 91 -9.02 -1.26 -0.82
N VAL A 92 -8.96 -0.26 0.04
CA VAL A 92 -9.95 0.83 0.03
C VAL A 92 -9.80 1.64 -1.24
N ALA A 93 -10.87 1.71 -2.03
CA ALA A 93 -10.87 2.44 -3.30
C ALA A 93 -10.42 3.90 -3.11
N GLY A 94 -9.46 4.34 -3.91
CA GLY A 94 -8.91 5.70 -3.90
C GLY A 94 -7.91 5.99 -2.79
N PHE A 95 -7.59 5.04 -1.89
CA PHE A 95 -6.57 5.26 -0.86
C PHE A 95 -5.13 5.17 -1.38
N ASP A 96 -4.92 4.64 -2.55
CA ASP A 96 -3.62 4.50 -3.23
C ASP A 96 -3.33 5.63 -4.23
N GLN A 97 -4.10 6.72 -4.18
CA GLN A 97 -3.99 7.83 -5.12
C GLN A 97 -3.15 8.98 -4.58
N ILE A 98 -2.46 9.66 -5.50
CA ILE A 98 -1.83 10.96 -5.28
C ILE A 98 -2.55 11.97 -6.17
N GLU A 99 -3.05 13.04 -5.57
CA GLU A 99 -3.83 14.07 -6.26
C GLU A 99 -3.12 15.42 -6.13
N THR A 100 -3.10 16.21 -7.20
CA THR A 100 -2.60 17.58 -7.16
C THR A 100 -3.78 18.55 -7.09
N GLU A 101 -3.80 19.38 -6.05
CA GLU A 101 -4.82 20.40 -5.80
C GLU A 101 -4.15 21.77 -5.68
N GLY A 102 -4.09 22.54 -6.77
CA GLY A 102 -3.36 23.80 -6.82
C GLY A 102 -1.89 23.61 -6.51
N ASP A 103 -1.39 24.27 -5.49
CA ASP A 103 0.02 24.18 -5.04
C ASP A 103 0.28 23.01 -4.07
N PHE A 104 -0.73 22.18 -3.80
CA PHE A 104 -0.63 21.08 -2.86
C PHE A 104 -0.72 19.74 -3.56
N MET A 105 0.07 18.80 -3.06
CA MET A 105 -0.03 17.38 -3.38
C MET A 105 -0.70 16.67 -2.21
N ARG A 106 -1.81 15.99 -2.49
CA ARG A 106 -2.51 15.15 -1.51
C ARG A 106 -2.10 13.70 -1.67
N ILE A 107 -1.48 13.14 -0.65
CA ILE A 107 -1.04 11.74 -0.60
C ILE A 107 -2.07 10.97 0.22
N ARG A 108 -2.71 9.98 -0.38
CA ARG A 108 -3.74 9.16 0.25
C ARG A 108 -3.11 8.04 1.12
N PRO A 109 -3.88 7.45 2.07
CA PRO A 109 -3.35 6.59 3.14
C PRO A 109 -2.60 5.33 2.69
N ALA A 110 -2.97 4.73 1.55
CA ALA A 110 -2.35 3.51 1.06
C ALA A 110 -1.27 3.73 -0.01
N VAL A 111 -0.90 4.98 -0.29
CA VAL A 111 0.20 5.29 -1.21
C VAL A 111 1.50 4.76 -0.64
N THR A 112 2.17 3.89 -1.40
CA THR A 112 3.46 3.32 -1.02
C THR A 112 4.60 4.31 -1.22
N HIS A 113 5.73 4.11 -0.51
CA HIS A 113 6.93 4.90 -0.73
C HIS A 113 7.43 4.81 -2.17
N GLN A 114 7.25 3.66 -2.83
CA GLN A 114 7.69 3.47 -4.21
C GLN A 114 6.80 4.24 -5.20
N GLN A 115 5.47 4.27 -4.99
CA GLN A 115 4.56 5.10 -5.79
C GLN A 115 4.87 6.59 -5.60
N PHE A 116 5.07 7.01 -4.35
CA PHE A 116 5.43 8.39 -4.03
C PHE A 116 6.76 8.79 -4.69
N LEU A 117 7.80 7.96 -4.59
CA LEU A 117 9.08 8.18 -5.26
C LEU A 117 8.92 8.42 -6.77
N TYR A 118 8.16 7.58 -7.46
CA TYR A 118 7.94 7.75 -8.90
C TYR A 118 7.18 9.03 -9.23
N HIS A 119 6.22 9.39 -8.39
CA HIS A 119 5.39 10.57 -8.61
C HIS A 119 6.17 11.89 -8.48
N ILE A 120 7.12 11.97 -7.52
CA ILE A 120 7.86 13.20 -7.21
C ILE A 120 9.24 13.28 -7.88
N ALA A 121 9.62 12.29 -8.70
CA ALA A 121 10.99 12.13 -9.18
C ALA A 121 11.51 13.37 -9.94
N ASP A 122 10.64 14.03 -10.69
CA ASP A 122 10.98 15.20 -11.50
C ASP A 122 10.74 16.52 -10.75
N ASP A 123 9.70 16.58 -9.92
CA ASP A 123 9.28 17.82 -9.24
C ASP A 123 10.05 18.09 -7.95
N LEU A 124 10.46 17.04 -7.23
CA LEU A 124 11.19 17.11 -5.94
C LEU A 124 12.40 16.15 -5.95
N PRO A 125 13.42 16.40 -6.78
CA PRO A 125 14.52 15.46 -7.00
C PRO A 125 15.35 15.16 -5.72
N GLU A 126 15.49 16.11 -4.79
CA GLU A 126 16.18 15.89 -3.52
C GLU A 126 15.42 14.93 -2.62
N CYS A 127 14.10 15.07 -2.55
CA CYS A 127 13.23 14.16 -1.82
C CYS A 127 13.23 12.77 -2.46
N ALA A 128 13.19 12.70 -3.79
CA ALA A 128 13.29 11.46 -4.54
C ALA A 128 14.61 10.74 -4.28
N GLU A 129 15.75 11.47 -4.20
CA GLU A 129 17.04 10.90 -3.87
C GLU A 129 17.08 10.30 -2.45
N LEU A 130 16.47 10.96 -1.47
CA LEU A 130 16.32 10.41 -0.14
C LEU A 130 15.52 9.12 -0.17
N LEU A 131 14.38 9.09 -0.87
CA LEU A 131 13.53 7.91 -0.99
C LEU A 131 14.20 6.75 -1.73
N ARG A 132 15.09 7.00 -2.68
CA ARG A 132 15.90 5.93 -3.34
C ARG A 132 16.79 5.21 -2.33
N ARG A 133 17.26 5.90 -1.31
CA ARG A 133 18.11 5.36 -0.24
C ARG A 133 17.30 4.84 0.96
N PHE A 134 16.02 5.18 1.03
CA PHE A 134 15.13 4.73 2.08
C PHE A 134 14.80 3.25 1.90
N GLY A 135 15.22 2.42 2.83
CA GLY A 135 14.90 1.00 2.86
C GLY A 135 15.24 0.22 1.57
N ALA A 136 14.91 -1.05 1.54
CA ALA A 136 15.00 -1.87 0.34
C ALA A 136 13.75 -1.69 -0.54
N LEU A 137 13.81 -2.11 -1.81
CA LEU A 137 12.70 -2.06 -2.74
C LEU A 137 11.43 -2.74 -2.17
N GLN A 138 11.59 -3.87 -1.49
CA GLN A 138 10.49 -4.61 -0.86
C GLN A 138 9.78 -3.76 0.21
N VAL A 139 10.56 -3.03 1.01
CA VAL A 139 10.03 -2.12 2.03
C VAL A 139 9.31 -0.95 1.38
N ARG A 140 9.90 -0.32 0.36
CA ARG A 140 9.26 0.80 -0.35
C ARG A 140 8.01 0.41 -1.11
N SER A 141 7.96 -0.80 -1.66
CA SER A 141 6.80 -1.29 -2.43
C SER A 141 5.63 -1.72 -1.54
N SER A 142 5.87 -1.94 -0.25
CA SER A 142 4.84 -2.33 0.73
C SER A 142 4.52 -1.20 1.70
N GLY A 143 5.53 -0.60 2.33
CA GLY A 143 5.36 0.48 3.31
C GLY A 143 4.70 1.71 2.70
N THR A 144 3.78 2.33 3.45
CA THR A 144 3.03 3.51 2.99
C THR A 144 3.57 4.79 3.62
N VAL A 145 3.45 5.91 2.89
CA VAL A 145 3.85 7.23 3.38
C VAL A 145 3.10 7.58 4.66
N CYS A 146 1.78 7.45 4.65
CA CYS A 146 0.95 7.75 5.82
C CYS A 146 1.19 6.78 6.98
N GLY A 147 1.45 5.49 6.70
CA GLY A 147 1.80 4.51 7.72
C GLY A 147 3.12 4.84 8.42
N ASN A 148 4.12 5.32 7.69
CA ASN A 148 5.40 5.76 8.26
C ASN A 148 5.23 6.94 9.24
N ILE A 149 4.36 7.90 8.89
CA ILE A 149 4.04 9.03 9.76
C ILE A 149 3.25 8.57 10.99
N ALA A 150 2.21 7.75 10.79
CA ALA A 150 1.34 7.28 11.85
C ALA A 150 2.04 6.38 12.87
N ASN A 151 3.02 5.57 12.41
CA ASN A 151 3.85 4.76 13.30
C ASN A 151 4.84 5.57 14.12
N ALA A 152 5.14 6.82 13.70
CA ALA A 152 6.05 7.74 14.38
C ALA A 152 7.40 7.09 14.75
N SER A 153 7.96 6.29 13.83
CA SER A 153 9.25 5.63 14.05
C SER A 153 10.35 6.66 14.33
N PRO A 154 11.14 6.50 15.41
CA PRO A 154 12.23 7.43 15.73
C PRO A 154 13.35 7.42 14.67
N ILE A 155 13.37 6.43 13.80
CA ILE A 155 14.32 6.31 12.68
C ILE A 155 13.64 6.56 11.32
N GLY A 156 12.41 7.12 11.32
CA GLY A 156 11.68 7.43 10.11
C GLY A 156 12.26 8.64 9.39
N ASP A 157 12.67 8.50 8.14
CA ASP A 157 13.29 9.56 7.36
C ASP A 157 12.28 10.56 6.77
N LEU A 158 11.03 10.13 6.53
CA LEU A 158 10.01 10.97 5.90
C LEU A 158 9.48 12.11 6.77
N PRO A 159 9.22 11.96 8.08
CA PRO A 159 8.70 13.05 8.89
C PRO A 159 9.55 14.33 8.83
N PRO A 160 10.88 14.31 8.93
CA PRO A 160 11.72 15.49 8.77
C PRO A 160 11.58 16.15 7.40
N VAL A 161 11.52 15.36 6.32
CA VAL A 161 11.35 15.86 4.95
C VAL A 161 10.00 16.56 4.78
N LEU A 162 8.93 15.93 5.26
CA LEU A 162 7.59 16.50 5.18
C LEU A 162 7.44 17.78 6.02
N MET A 163 8.13 17.85 7.15
CA MET A 163 8.22 19.08 7.94
C MET A 163 8.93 20.19 7.17
N ALA A 164 10.04 19.89 6.50
CA ALA A 164 10.77 20.88 5.68
C ALA A 164 9.93 21.36 4.49
N LEU A 165 9.04 20.52 3.97
CA LEU A 165 8.07 20.86 2.92
C LEU A 165 6.80 21.55 3.46
N ALA A 166 6.75 21.91 4.74
CA ALA A 166 5.59 22.49 5.42
C ALA A 166 4.28 21.70 5.19
N SER A 167 4.40 20.38 5.15
CA SER A 167 3.27 19.46 4.89
C SER A 167 2.23 19.52 6.01
N LYS A 168 0.98 19.29 5.64
CA LYS A 168 -0.14 19.20 6.58
C LYS A 168 -0.59 17.73 6.71
N VAL A 169 -0.90 17.31 7.93
CA VAL A 169 -1.49 16.00 8.21
C VAL A 169 -2.99 16.19 8.41
N CYS A 170 -3.78 15.47 7.61
CA CYS A 170 -5.23 15.39 7.76
C CYS A 170 -5.58 14.06 8.43
N LEU A 171 -6.29 14.12 9.56
CA LEU A 171 -6.78 12.94 10.27
C LEU A 171 -8.25 12.68 9.89
N LEU A 172 -8.60 11.42 9.72
CA LEU A 172 -9.98 10.97 9.60
C LEU A 172 -10.44 10.56 11.00
N TYR A 173 -11.49 11.19 11.51
CA TYR A 173 -12.13 10.88 12.79
C TYR A 173 -13.44 10.15 12.58
#